data_2910b7a5fb6da763ecfb77d29dba00a3
#
_entry.id   2910b7a5fb6da763ecfb77d29dba00a3
#
_cell.length_a   1.000
_cell.length_b   1.000
_cell.length_c   1.000
_cell.angle_alpha   90.00
_cell.angle_beta   90.00
_cell.angle_gamma   90.00
#
_symmetry.space_group_name_H-M   'P 1'
#
loop_
_entity.id
_entity.type
_entity.pdbx_description
1 polymer ?
#
loop_
_entity_poly.entity_id
_entity_poly.type
_entity_poly.pdbx_seq_one_letter_code
_entity_poly.pdbx_strand_id
1 'polypeptide(L)'
;ARRVGVMVPHFCYHPKLKPDANCRMCLVEVERMPKLQTSCSTVATEGMAVRTATTVVHNAHKSVLEFILANHPLDCPVCDQGGKCDLQDFSHQYTATSRFEETKRIFQKEYFSPLIETQMNRCVQCLRCVRYCDEVMDVKALAPVGRGTMTEIKSFGSHPLDCEFCGGCVQICPVGAIVSRLSMYEYRPWMLKRADTVCTFCGDGCQITVQTKDQELIEVNSAHGAGRNSGDLCVRGFFGFRATSHPSRVTHPLIRRNGTLVEATWEEVLEFVAEQTNRLKLAHGPQAFGGLISGRCTNEELYLFQKFMRLTIGTNNLDSSARYGHING
;
A
#
# COMPACT_ATOMS: atom_id res chain seq x y z
N ALA A 1 -18.17 14.50 -12.74
CA ALA A 1 -18.40 15.07 -11.42
C ALA A 1 -17.07 15.53 -10.79
N ARG A 2 -16.14 14.65 -10.49
CA ARG A 2 -14.85 15.00 -9.82
C ARG A 2 -14.08 16.13 -10.53
N ARG A 3 -14.04 16.16 -11.88
CA ARG A 3 -13.36 17.23 -12.66
C ARG A 3 -13.95 18.61 -12.46
N VAL A 4 -15.21 18.70 -12.03
CA VAL A 4 -15.92 19.95 -11.72
C VAL A 4 -16.11 20.16 -10.21
N GLY A 5 -15.31 19.48 -9.39
CA GLY A 5 -15.33 19.63 -7.93
C GLY A 5 -16.50 18.94 -7.21
N VAL A 6 -17.31 18.14 -7.91
CA VAL A 6 -18.43 17.43 -7.29
C VAL A 6 -18.01 16.03 -6.87
N MET A 7 -18.02 15.77 -5.55
CA MET A 7 -17.78 14.45 -4.98
C MET A 7 -19.12 13.68 -4.87
N VAL A 8 -19.20 12.54 -5.56
CA VAL A 8 -20.30 11.58 -5.39
C VAL A 8 -19.82 10.46 -4.46
N PRO A 9 -20.52 10.20 -3.34
CA PRO A 9 -20.09 9.18 -2.38
C PRO A 9 -20.10 7.79 -3.00
N HIS A 10 -19.15 6.93 -2.63
CA HIS A 10 -19.04 5.59 -3.19
C HIS A 10 -18.15 4.69 -2.34
N PHE A 11 -18.46 3.38 -2.29
CA PHE A 11 -17.61 2.37 -1.66
C PHE A 11 -17.01 1.40 -2.67
N CYS A 12 -17.76 0.86 -3.61
CA CYS A 12 -17.24 -0.16 -4.53
C CYS A 12 -16.44 0.41 -5.70
N TYR A 13 -16.71 1.65 -6.11
CA TYR A 13 -15.97 2.30 -7.19
C TYR A 13 -14.54 2.68 -6.76
N HIS A 14 -13.58 2.43 -7.64
CA HIS A 14 -12.23 2.95 -7.56
C HIS A 14 -11.69 3.20 -8.96
N PRO A 15 -10.91 4.28 -9.21
CA PRO A 15 -10.46 4.62 -10.57
C PRO A 15 -9.62 3.54 -11.27
N LYS A 16 -8.98 2.65 -10.52
CA LYS A 16 -8.19 1.53 -11.05
C LYS A 16 -9.02 0.28 -11.37
N LEU A 17 -10.28 0.23 -10.95
CA LEU A 17 -11.11 -0.96 -11.04
C LEU A 17 -12.26 -0.72 -12.02
N LYS A 18 -12.68 -1.77 -12.70
CA LYS A 18 -13.90 -1.73 -13.51
C LYS A 18 -15.10 -1.37 -12.63
N PRO A 19 -16.09 -0.60 -13.13
CA PRO A 19 -17.30 -0.30 -12.38
C PRO A 19 -18.06 -1.57 -12.02
N ASP A 20 -18.45 -1.73 -10.74
CA ASP A 20 -19.18 -2.89 -10.23
C ASP A 20 -20.66 -2.57 -9.91
N ALA A 21 -20.94 -1.31 -9.57
CA ALA A 21 -22.29 -0.83 -9.19
C ALA A 21 -22.93 -1.58 -7.99
N ASN A 22 -22.14 -2.31 -7.21
CA ASN A 22 -22.59 -3.17 -6.12
C ASN A 22 -23.12 -2.36 -4.91
N CYS A 23 -22.34 -1.39 -4.40
CA CYS A 23 -22.65 -0.71 -3.13
C CYS A 23 -23.83 0.25 -3.19
N ARG A 24 -24.27 0.68 -4.36
CA ARG A 24 -25.37 1.64 -4.58
C ARG A 24 -25.19 3.00 -3.90
N MET A 25 -24.05 3.29 -3.31
CA MET A 25 -23.79 4.56 -2.64
C MET A 25 -23.69 5.74 -3.62
N CYS A 26 -23.37 5.50 -4.89
CA CYS A 26 -23.17 6.53 -5.90
C CYS A 26 -24.45 6.87 -6.72
N LEU A 27 -25.62 6.68 -6.15
CA LEU A 27 -26.88 7.01 -6.82
C LEU A 27 -27.00 8.50 -7.11
N VAL A 28 -27.45 8.82 -8.32
CA VAL A 28 -27.72 10.19 -8.80
C VAL A 28 -29.02 10.23 -9.57
N GLU A 29 -29.63 11.42 -9.65
CA GLU A 29 -30.79 11.66 -10.48
C GLU A 29 -30.31 12.09 -11.87
N VAL A 30 -30.86 11.44 -12.90
CA VAL A 30 -30.61 11.77 -14.31
C VAL A 30 -31.91 12.21 -14.93
N GLU A 31 -31.93 13.38 -15.55
CA GLU A 31 -33.16 13.90 -16.19
C GLU A 31 -33.68 12.89 -17.20
N ARG A 32 -35.00 12.78 -17.26
CA ARG A 32 -35.75 11.83 -18.12
C ARG A 32 -35.58 10.37 -17.78
N MET A 33 -34.86 10.02 -16.69
CA MET A 33 -34.81 8.65 -16.17
C MET A 33 -35.70 8.54 -14.92
N PRO A 34 -36.65 7.61 -14.86
CA PRO A 34 -37.62 7.53 -13.77
C PRO A 34 -37.04 7.01 -12.45
N LYS A 35 -35.84 6.41 -12.50
CA LYS A 35 -35.18 5.83 -11.35
C LYS A 35 -33.77 6.41 -11.20
N LEU A 36 -33.30 6.52 -9.97
CA LEU A 36 -31.90 6.89 -9.67
C LEU A 36 -30.91 5.91 -10.35
N GLN A 37 -29.83 6.47 -10.88
CA GLN A 37 -28.81 5.74 -11.60
C GLN A 37 -27.53 5.66 -10.78
N THR A 38 -26.77 4.59 -10.95
CA THR A 38 -25.43 4.47 -10.35
C THR A 38 -24.40 5.23 -11.19
N SER A 39 -23.90 6.35 -10.69
CA SER A 39 -22.97 7.20 -11.45
C SER A 39 -21.65 6.51 -11.84
N CYS A 40 -21.25 5.47 -11.14
CA CYS A 40 -20.01 4.74 -11.44
C CYS A 40 -20.12 3.87 -12.71
N SER A 41 -21.33 3.45 -13.12
CA SER A 41 -21.55 2.52 -14.24
C SER A 41 -22.43 3.09 -15.35
N THR A 42 -23.09 4.24 -15.11
CA THR A 42 -23.92 4.87 -16.14
C THR A 42 -23.04 5.58 -17.16
N VAL A 43 -23.20 5.23 -18.42
CA VAL A 43 -22.47 5.86 -19.52
C VAL A 43 -23.01 7.29 -19.71
N ALA A 44 -22.11 8.26 -19.71
CA ALA A 44 -22.47 9.64 -19.97
C ALA A 44 -22.76 9.83 -21.48
N THR A 45 -23.86 10.51 -21.79
CA THR A 45 -24.27 10.86 -23.15
C THR A 45 -24.34 12.38 -23.28
N GLU A 46 -24.24 12.87 -24.50
CA GLU A 46 -24.33 14.30 -24.78
C GLU A 46 -25.73 14.84 -24.38
N GLY A 47 -25.74 16.00 -23.74
CA GLY A 47 -26.98 16.60 -23.23
C GLY A 47 -27.54 15.96 -21.95
N MET A 48 -26.86 14.96 -21.36
CA MET A 48 -27.26 14.34 -20.10
C MET A 48 -27.14 15.34 -18.95
N ALA A 49 -28.26 15.67 -18.30
CA ALA A 49 -28.26 16.45 -17.07
C ALA A 49 -28.34 15.54 -15.85
N VAL A 50 -27.37 15.71 -14.92
CA VAL A 50 -27.22 14.88 -13.72
C VAL A 50 -27.31 15.76 -12.47
N ARG A 51 -28.17 15.39 -11.53
CA ARG A 51 -28.35 16.06 -10.24
C ARG A 51 -27.83 15.17 -9.11
N THR A 52 -26.92 15.68 -8.33
CA THR A 52 -26.20 14.91 -7.29
C THR A 52 -26.60 15.28 -5.87
N ALA A 53 -27.41 16.33 -5.68
CA ALA A 53 -27.73 16.91 -4.37
C ALA A 53 -29.21 17.17 -4.15
N THR A 54 -30.10 16.47 -4.88
CA THR A 54 -31.56 16.57 -4.64
C THR A 54 -31.94 15.84 -3.35
N THR A 55 -33.10 16.19 -2.79
CA THR A 55 -33.63 15.50 -1.60
C THR A 55 -33.79 14.00 -1.82
N VAL A 56 -34.19 13.59 -3.04
CA VAL A 56 -34.32 12.17 -3.40
C VAL A 56 -32.99 11.48 -3.38
N VAL A 57 -31.95 12.07 -3.96
CA VAL A 57 -30.58 11.55 -3.94
C VAL A 57 -30.04 11.48 -2.51
N HIS A 58 -30.20 12.55 -1.72
CA HIS A 58 -29.76 12.58 -0.33
C HIS A 58 -30.42 11.47 0.50
N ASN A 59 -31.75 11.28 0.37
CA ASN A 59 -32.45 10.22 1.09
C ASN A 59 -32.02 8.82 0.64
N ALA A 60 -31.71 8.64 -0.65
CA ALA A 60 -31.16 7.37 -1.15
C ALA A 60 -29.79 7.06 -0.54
N HIS A 61 -28.87 8.03 -0.51
CA HIS A 61 -27.55 7.86 0.13
C HIS A 61 -27.69 7.55 1.61
N LYS A 62 -28.56 8.28 2.33
CA LYS A 62 -28.85 8.01 3.75
C LYS A 62 -29.37 6.60 3.96
N SER A 63 -30.32 6.15 3.14
CA SER A 63 -30.88 4.78 3.24
C SER A 63 -29.83 3.70 2.99
N VAL A 64 -28.93 3.89 2.02
CA VAL A 64 -27.83 2.96 1.77
C VAL A 64 -26.88 2.88 3.00
N LEU A 65 -26.57 4.03 3.60
CA LEU A 65 -25.77 4.07 4.83
C LEU A 65 -26.47 3.37 6.00
N GLU A 66 -27.77 3.56 6.16
CA GLU A 66 -28.54 2.88 7.21
C GLU A 66 -28.49 1.35 7.07
N PHE A 67 -28.58 0.80 5.85
CA PHE A 67 -28.38 -0.63 5.61
C PHE A 67 -26.96 -1.10 5.95
N ILE A 68 -25.93 -0.34 5.58
CA ILE A 68 -24.54 -0.67 5.93
C ILE A 68 -24.36 -0.65 7.46
N LEU A 69 -24.86 0.38 8.12
CA LEU A 69 -24.73 0.58 9.58
C LEU A 69 -25.52 -0.43 10.41
N ALA A 70 -26.57 -1.04 9.84
CA ALA A 70 -27.33 -2.11 10.51
C ALA A 70 -26.40 -3.23 11.01
N ASN A 71 -25.40 -3.63 10.22
CA ASN A 71 -24.47 -4.69 10.54
C ASN A 71 -23.06 -4.21 10.93
N HIS A 72 -22.74 -2.94 10.74
CA HIS A 72 -21.41 -2.42 11.05
C HIS A 72 -21.23 -2.21 12.56
N PRO A 73 -20.14 -2.70 13.18
CA PRO A 73 -19.90 -2.52 14.60
C PRO A 73 -19.52 -1.06 14.91
N LEU A 74 -19.87 -0.62 16.13
CA LEU A 74 -19.54 0.74 16.62
C LEU A 74 -18.14 0.80 17.27
N ASP A 75 -17.14 0.23 16.63
CA ASP A 75 -15.76 0.14 17.15
C ASP A 75 -14.83 1.26 16.65
N CYS A 76 -15.35 2.39 16.20
CA CYS A 76 -14.49 3.51 15.74
C CYS A 76 -13.38 3.90 16.72
N PRO A 77 -13.61 3.92 18.05
CA PRO A 77 -12.55 4.23 19.01
C PRO A 77 -11.38 3.24 19.01
N VAL A 78 -11.60 1.99 18.62
CA VAL A 78 -10.58 0.92 18.58
C VAL A 78 -10.29 0.45 17.15
N CYS A 79 -10.81 1.14 16.13
CA CYS A 79 -10.63 0.80 14.73
C CYS A 79 -9.45 1.59 14.13
N ASP A 80 -8.51 0.91 13.46
CA ASP A 80 -7.35 1.56 12.84
C ASP A 80 -7.71 2.52 11.70
N GLN A 81 -8.92 2.40 11.14
CA GLN A 81 -9.42 3.31 10.12
C GLN A 81 -10.07 4.58 10.70
N GLY A 82 -10.26 4.66 12.02
CA GLY A 82 -10.89 5.82 12.67
C GLY A 82 -10.17 7.13 12.35
N GLY A 83 -10.89 8.11 11.78
CA GLY A 83 -10.37 9.41 11.31
C GLY A 83 -9.85 9.41 9.86
N LYS A 84 -9.88 8.28 9.16
CA LYS A 84 -9.59 8.14 7.73
C LYS A 84 -10.54 7.17 7.02
N CYS A 85 -11.77 7.05 7.51
CA CYS A 85 -12.75 6.04 7.11
C CYS A 85 -13.87 6.65 6.27
N ASP A 86 -14.01 6.19 5.02
CA ASP A 86 -15.08 6.66 4.12
C ASP A 86 -16.48 6.49 4.73
N LEU A 87 -16.71 5.37 5.48
CA LEU A 87 -18.00 5.14 6.12
C LEU A 87 -18.26 6.15 7.25
N GLN A 88 -17.26 6.47 8.06
CA GLN A 88 -17.38 7.46 9.12
C GLN A 88 -17.70 8.85 8.55
N ASP A 89 -16.97 9.26 7.51
CA ASP A 89 -17.15 10.56 6.87
C ASP A 89 -18.53 10.68 6.23
N PHE A 90 -18.98 9.67 5.48
CA PHE A 90 -20.31 9.67 4.88
C PHE A 90 -21.44 9.58 5.94
N SER A 91 -21.25 8.81 7.01
CA SER A 91 -22.22 8.74 8.08
C SER A 91 -22.42 10.10 8.75
N HIS A 92 -21.33 10.85 8.96
CA HIS A 92 -21.39 12.21 9.47
C HIS A 92 -22.05 13.17 8.47
N GLN A 93 -21.63 13.14 7.20
CA GLN A 93 -22.15 14.00 6.13
C GLN A 93 -23.66 13.86 5.94
N TYR A 94 -24.19 12.64 6.01
CA TYR A 94 -25.61 12.36 5.78
C TYR A 94 -26.40 12.22 7.09
N THR A 95 -25.78 12.46 8.23
CA THR A 95 -26.38 12.30 9.57
C THR A 95 -27.10 10.95 9.69
N ALA A 96 -26.41 9.90 9.20
CA ALA A 96 -26.97 8.56 9.10
C ALA A 96 -26.72 7.77 10.38
N THR A 97 -27.80 7.27 10.97
CA THR A 97 -27.80 6.21 11.98
C THR A 97 -28.72 5.11 11.49
N SER A 98 -28.42 3.85 11.78
CA SER A 98 -29.32 2.80 11.34
C SER A 98 -30.66 2.88 12.09
N ARG A 99 -31.74 2.87 11.33
CA ARG A 99 -33.10 2.67 11.85
C ARG A 99 -33.51 1.20 11.89
N PHE A 100 -32.65 0.31 11.40
CA PHE A 100 -32.87 -1.11 11.37
C PHE A 100 -32.27 -1.75 12.62
N GLU A 101 -33.05 -2.57 13.30
CA GLU A 101 -32.62 -3.38 14.42
C GLU A 101 -32.25 -4.76 13.88
N GLU A 102 -30.98 -5.06 13.83
CA GLU A 102 -30.47 -6.38 13.43
C GLU A 102 -29.40 -6.85 14.41
N THR A 103 -29.36 -8.16 14.60
CA THR A 103 -28.24 -8.79 15.32
C THR A 103 -26.97 -8.57 14.50
N LYS A 104 -25.99 -7.91 15.12
CA LYS A 104 -24.70 -7.68 14.48
C LYS A 104 -24.06 -9.02 14.10
N ARG A 105 -23.61 -9.12 12.86
CA ARG A 105 -22.85 -10.28 12.39
C ARG A 105 -21.55 -10.43 13.18
N ILE A 106 -21.17 -11.67 13.44
CA ILE A 106 -19.93 -12.02 14.11
C ILE A 106 -19.18 -13.03 13.25
N PHE A 107 -18.01 -12.64 12.79
CA PHE A 107 -17.07 -13.53 12.12
C PHE A 107 -15.98 -13.93 13.10
N GLN A 108 -15.58 -15.20 13.06
CA GLN A 108 -14.44 -15.68 13.83
C GLN A 108 -13.16 -15.03 13.28
N LYS A 109 -12.29 -14.66 14.21
CA LYS A 109 -10.98 -14.13 13.87
C LYS A 109 -10.05 -15.29 13.52
N GLU A 110 -9.70 -15.41 12.26
CA GLU A 110 -8.74 -16.39 11.75
C GLU A 110 -7.38 -15.71 11.51
N TYR A 111 -6.30 -16.50 11.62
CA TYR A 111 -4.99 -16.03 11.18
C TYR A 111 -4.97 -15.87 9.65
N PHE A 112 -4.77 -14.67 9.19
CA PHE A 112 -4.84 -14.36 7.76
C PHE A 112 -3.45 -14.30 7.11
N SER A 113 -2.51 -13.58 7.72
CA SER A 113 -1.13 -13.49 7.24
C SER A 113 -0.19 -12.84 8.26
N PRO A 114 1.15 -12.90 8.08
CA PRO A 114 2.08 -12.21 8.95
C PRO A 114 2.04 -10.68 8.82
N LEU A 115 1.60 -10.13 7.68
CA LEU A 115 1.65 -8.70 7.37
C LEU A 115 0.28 -8.02 7.37
N ILE A 116 -0.79 -8.79 7.11
CA ILE A 116 -2.15 -8.29 6.93
C ILE A 116 -3.08 -8.92 7.95
N GLU A 117 -3.88 -8.10 8.59
CA GLU A 117 -4.93 -8.51 9.52
C GLU A 117 -6.29 -8.23 8.92
N THR A 118 -7.28 -9.09 9.20
CA THR A 118 -8.66 -8.89 8.77
C THR A 118 -9.60 -8.73 9.95
N GLN A 119 -10.56 -7.82 9.81
CA GLN A 119 -11.63 -7.53 10.77
C GLN A 119 -12.96 -7.54 10.01
N MET A 120 -13.42 -8.75 9.62
CA MET A 120 -14.53 -8.89 8.67
C MET A 120 -15.87 -8.36 9.20
N ASN A 121 -16.04 -8.23 10.52
CA ASN A 121 -17.19 -7.53 11.10
C ASN A 121 -17.33 -6.08 10.58
N ARG A 122 -16.22 -5.42 10.24
CA ARG A 122 -16.17 -4.04 9.72
C ARG A 122 -16.32 -3.96 8.21
N CYS A 123 -16.34 -5.08 7.50
CA CYS A 123 -16.41 -5.09 6.03
C CYS A 123 -17.74 -4.55 5.53
N VAL A 124 -17.71 -3.63 4.56
CA VAL A 124 -18.90 -3.07 3.88
C VAL A 124 -19.20 -3.79 2.56
N GLN A 125 -18.59 -4.94 2.33
CA GLN A 125 -18.81 -5.83 1.18
C GLN A 125 -18.66 -5.11 -0.19
N CYS A 126 -17.77 -4.14 -0.28
CA CYS A 126 -17.54 -3.34 -1.49
C CYS A 126 -16.71 -4.07 -2.56
N LEU A 127 -16.08 -5.18 -2.22
CA LEU A 127 -15.24 -6.02 -3.08
C LEU A 127 -14.03 -5.32 -3.74
N ARG A 128 -13.65 -4.11 -3.32
CA ARG A 128 -12.47 -3.44 -3.88
C ARG A 128 -11.21 -4.30 -3.75
N CYS A 129 -10.98 -4.93 -2.59
CA CYS A 129 -9.79 -5.75 -2.32
C CYS A 129 -9.73 -6.99 -3.22
N VAL A 130 -10.85 -7.67 -3.43
CA VAL A 130 -10.96 -8.84 -4.32
C VAL A 130 -10.65 -8.43 -5.76
N ARG A 131 -11.33 -7.39 -6.25
CA ARG A 131 -11.14 -6.90 -7.62
C ARG A 131 -9.74 -6.31 -7.86
N TYR A 132 -9.15 -5.66 -6.86
CA TYR A 132 -7.78 -5.19 -6.98
C TYR A 132 -6.80 -6.36 -7.10
N CYS A 133 -6.99 -7.41 -6.30
CA CYS A 133 -6.17 -8.63 -6.35
C CYS A 133 -6.31 -9.35 -7.70
N ASP A 134 -7.48 -9.31 -8.33
CA ASP A 134 -7.76 -9.89 -9.64
C ASP A 134 -7.36 -8.95 -10.78
N GLU A 135 -7.95 -7.75 -10.85
CA GLU A 135 -7.86 -6.87 -12.02
C GLU A 135 -6.52 -6.11 -12.14
N VAL A 136 -5.85 -5.83 -11.01
CA VAL A 136 -4.60 -5.06 -10.97
C VAL A 136 -3.38 -5.95 -10.77
N MET A 137 -3.46 -6.91 -9.85
CA MET A 137 -2.33 -7.78 -9.50
C MET A 137 -2.34 -9.12 -10.23
N ASP A 138 -3.47 -9.54 -10.78
CA ASP A 138 -3.71 -10.86 -11.42
C ASP A 138 -3.31 -12.08 -10.55
N VAL A 139 -3.34 -11.92 -9.22
CA VAL A 139 -2.96 -12.97 -8.25
C VAL A 139 -4.17 -13.80 -7.82
N LYS A 140 -5.37 -13.19 -7.74
CA LYS A 140 -6.64 -13.84 -7.37
C LYS A 140 -6.63 -14.53 -6.00
N ALA A 141 -5.84 -14.00 -5.05
CA ALA A 141 -5.68 -14.61 -3.73
C ALA A 141 -6.87 -14.38 -2.78
N LEU A 142 -7.80 -13.50 -3.12
CA LEU A 142 -8.95 -13.12 -2.30
C LEU A 142 -10.27 -13.45 -2.99
N ALA A 143 -11.22 -13.98 -2.23
CA ALA A 143 -12.58 -14.27 -2.71
C ALA A 143 -13.64 -13.88 -1.68
N PRO A 144 -14.85 -13.47 -2.12
CA PRO A 144 -16.01 -13.41 -1.24
C PRO A 144 -16.53 -14.82 -0.96
N VAL A 145 -16.73 -15.13 0.32
CA VAL A 145 -17.26 -16.41 0.80
C VAL A 145 -18.56 -16.15 1.58
N GLY A 146 -19.52 -17.05 1.47
CA GLY A 146 -20.84 -16.86 2.04
C GLY A 146 -21.76 -16.00 1.16
N ARG A 147 -22.89 -15.56 1.73
CA ARG A 147 -23.87 -14.75 1.03
C ARG A 147 -24.61 -13.80 1.97
N GLY A 148 -25.20 -12.73 1.39
CA GLY A 148 -25.95 -11.73 2.16
C GLY A 148 -25.09 -11.07 3.22
N THR A 149 -25.65 -10.85 4.40
CA THR A 149 -24.94 -10.22 5.53
C THR A 149 -23.74 -11.04 6.01
N MET A 150 -23.75 -12.37 5.78
CA MET A 150 -22.68 -13.29 6.15
C MET A 150 -21.58 -13.43 5.07
N THR A 151 -21.54 -12.54 4.09
CA THR A 151 -20.43 -12.49 3.15
C THR A 151 -19.17 -11.93 3.84
N GLU A 152 -18.08 -12.66 3.75
CA GLU A 152 -16.75 -12.25 4.22
C GLU A 152 -15.70 -12.42 3.11
N ILE A 153 -14.58 -11.73 3.22
CA ILE A 153 -13.46 -11.88 2.29
C ILE A 153 -12.44 -12.81 2.92
N LYS A 154 -12.14 -13.90 2.21
CA LYS A 154 -11.16 -14.91 2.62
C LYS A 154 -10.15 -15.21 1.52
N SER A 155 -9.06 -15.86 1.90
CA SER A 155 -8.20 -16.62 0.99
C SER A 155 -8.87 -17.91 0.55
N PHE A 156 -8.34 -18.54 -0.47
CA PHE A 156 -8.84 -19.85 -0.90
C PHE A 156 -8.50 -20.95 0.11
N GLY A 157 -9.50 -21.72 0.51
CA GLY A 157 -9.37 -22.79 1.51
C GLY A 157 -9.20 -22.24 2.93
N SER A 158 -8.76 -23.11 3.84
CA SER A 158 -8.46 -22.77 5.24
C SER A 158 -6.99 -22.36 5.46
N HIS A 159 -6.29 -22.01 4.40
CA HIS A 159 -4.86 -21.66 4.44
C HIS A 159 -4.66 -20.18 4.65
N PRO A 160 -3.52 -19.77 5.24
CA PRO A 160 -3.09 -18.37 5.25
C PRO A 160 -3.06 -17.79 3.83
N LEU A 161 -3.15 -16.46 3.75
CA LEU A 161 -3.11 -15.75 2.46
C LEU A 161 -1.84 -16.08 1.69
N ASP A 162 -2.00 -16.67 0.51
CA ASP A 162 -0.93 -16.94 -0.45
C ASP A 162 -0.99 -15.89 -1.56
N CYS A 163 -0.06 -14.92 -1.53
CA CYS A 163 -0.04 -13.78 -2.46
C CYS A 163 1.33 -13.07 -2.47
N GLU A 164 1.45 -12.05 -3.32
CA GLU A 164 2.64 -11.19 -3.45
C GLU A 164 2.82 -10.16 -2.30
N PHE A 165 1.89 -10.08 -1.37
CA PHE A 165 1.91 -9.10 -0.26
C PHE A 165 2.13 -7.65 -0.71
N CYS A 166 1.56 -7.24 -1.82
CA CYS A 166 1.70 -5.88 -2.37
C CYS A 166 1.09 -4.77 -1.50
N GLY A 167 0.24 -5.12 -0.51
CA GLY A 167 -0.45 -4.17 0.36
C GLY A 167 -1.66 -3.47 -0.29
N GLY A 168 -1.95 -3.73 -1.57
CA GLY A 168 -3.03 -3.05 -2.28
C GLY A 168 -4.41 -3.27 -1.67
N CYS A 169 -4.70 -4.44 -1.13
CA CYS A 169 -5.96 -4.72 -0.43
C CYS A 169 -6.11 -3.92 0.87
N VAL A 170 -5.02 -3.61 1.56
CA VAL A 170 -5.00 -2.71 2.72
C VAL A 170 -5.26 -1.27 2.28
N GLN A 171 -4.51 -0.80 1.27
CA GLN A 171 -4.57 0.58 0.80
C GLN A 171 -5.93 0.95 0.19
N ILE A 172 -6.59 0.00 -0.50
CA ILE A 172 -7.85 0.26 -1.22
C ILE A 172 -9.10 0.06 -0.33
N CYS A 173 -8.94 -0.53 0.85
CA CYS A 173 -10.07 -0.77 1.74
C CYS A 173 -10.63 0.55 2.29
N PRO A 174 -11.93 0.87 2.08
CA PRO A 174 -12.51 2.14 2.50
C PRO A 174 -12.81 2.19 4.01
N VAL A 175 -12.68 1.06 4.69
CA VAL A 175 -12.99 0.88 6.12
C VAL A 175 -11.90 0.05 6.81
N GLY A 176 -11.98 -0.12 8.13
CA GLY A 176 -11.00 -0.89 8.91
C GLY A 176 -11.18 -2.40 8.86
N ALA A 177 -11.56 -2.96 7.70
CA ALA A 177 -11.77 -4.40 7.54
C ALA A 177 -10.49 -5.16 7.14
N ILE A 178 -9.56 -4.52 6.46
CA ILE A 178 -8.25 -5.06 6.10
C ILE A 178 -7.20 -4.02 6.48
N VAL A 179 -6.27 -4.37 7.35
CA VAL A 179 -5.29 -3.45 7.93
C VAL A 179 -3.88 -4.04 7.94
N SER A 180 -2.88 -3.19 8.01
CA SER A 180 -1.48 -3.61 8.17
C SER A 180 -1.22 -4.02 9.62
N ARG A 181 -0.67 -5.22 9.83
CA ARG A 181 -0.23 -5.67 11.17
C ARG A 181 0.95 -4.87 11.71
N LEU A 182 1.72 -4.22 10.84
CA LEU A 182 2.92 -3.47 11.23
C LEU A 182 2.60 -2.12 11.88
N SER A 183 1.41 -1.56 11.62
CA SER A 183 1.00 -0.26 12.13
C SER A 183 -0.31 -0.28 12.94
N MET A 184 -0.86 -1.48 13.14
CA MET A 184 -2.14 -1.68 13.83
C MET A 184 -2.08 -1.19 15.28
N TYR A 185 -3.03 -0.33 15.66
CA TYR A 185 -3.18 0.29 16.99
C TYR A 185 -2.06 1.27 17.41
N GLU A 186 -1.14 1.64 16.52
CA GLU A 186 -0.01 2.50 16.86
C GLU A 186 -0.33 3.99 16.77
N TYR A 187 -1.36 4.40 16.00
CA TYR A 187 -1.62 5.81 15.72
C TYR A 187 -3.07 6.15 15.41
N ARG A 188 -3.32 7.48 15.36
CA ARG A 188 -4.48 8.08 14.70
C ARG A 188 -4.01 9.02 13.59
N PRO A 189 -4.80 9.23 12.50
CA PRO A 189 -4.35 10.01 11.35
C PRO A 189 -3.85 11.42 11.67
N TRP A 190 -4.43 12.06 12.67
CA TRP A 190 -4.02 13.42 13.12
C TRP A 190 -2.72 13.45 13.92
N MET A 191 -2.18 12.32 14.33
CA MET A 191 -0.87 12.19 15.00
C MET A 191 0.27 12.08 13.99
N LEU A 192 -0.02 11.85 12.71
CA LEU A 192 0.98 11.55 11.70
C LEU A 192 1.41 12.80 10.94
N LYS A 193 2.72 12.94 10.77
CA LYS A 193 3.31 13.82 9.77
C LYS A 193 3.50 13.02 8.47
N ARG A 194 3.24 13.66 7.33
CA ARG A 194 3.31 13.04 6.00
C ARG A 194 4.34 13.74 5.14
N ALA A 195 5.11 12.95 4.38
CA ALA A 195 6.06 13.45 3.39
C ALA A 195 6.08 12.53 2.18
N ASP A 196 6.02 13.12 0.99
CA ASP A 196 6.19 12.37 -0.25
C ASP A 196 7.68 12.20 -0.54
N THR A 197 8.05 10.99 -0.96
CA THR A 197 9.42 10.63 -1.29
C THR A 197 9.44 9.47 -2.29
N VAL A 198 10.62 8.95 -2.57
CA VAL A 198 10.86 7.83 -3.48
C VAL A 198 11.27 6.60 -2.69
N CYS A 199 10.73 5.44 -3.06
CA CYS A 199 11.12 4.16 -2.49
C CYS A 199 12.56 3.81 -2.86
N THR A 200 13.37 3.44 -1.87
CA THR A 200 14.80 3.15 -2.04
C THR A 200 15.13 1.66 -2.16
N PHE A 201 14.12 0.78 -2.24
CA PHE A 201 14.36 -0.67 -2.25
C PHE A 201 14.80 -1.25 -3.61
N CYS A 202 14.59 -0.52 -4.71
CA CYS A 202 15.05 -0.92 -6.05
C CYS A 202 15.08 0.29 -6.99
N GLY A 203 15.59 0.09 -8.21
CA GLY A 203 15.73 1.15 -9.22
C GLY A 203 14.42 1.57 -9.91
N ASP A 204 13.26 1.03 -9.52
CA ASP A 204 11.97 1.41 -10.13
C ASP A 204 11.53 2.84 -9.77
N GLY A 205 11.96 3.34 -8.61
CA GLY A 205 11.70 4.73 -8.21
C GLY A 205 10.23 5.02 -7.89
N CYS A 206 9.52 4.06 -7.29
CA CYS A 206 8.13 4.21 -6.88
C CYS A 206 7.96 5.42 -5.97
N GLN A 207 6.99 6.30 -6.27
CA GLN A 207 6.60 7.37 -5.37
C GLN A 207 5.84 6.79 -4.19
N ILE A 208 6.24 7.18 -2.98
CA ILE A 208 5.62 6.78 -1.72
C ILE A 208 5.34 8.00 -0.85
N THR A 209 4.34 7.89 0.00
CA THR A 209 4.08 8.83 1.10
C THR A 209 4.44 8.14 2.40
N VAL A 210 5.48 8.60 3.04
CA VAL A 210 5.88 8.12 4.37
C VAL A 210 5.07 8.86 5.45
N GLN A 211 4.70 8.14 6.49
CA GLN A 211 3.93 8.67 7.61
C GLN A 211 4.68 8.38 8.90
N THR A 212 5.00 9.44 9.64
CA THR A 212 5.82 9.37 10.85
C THR A 212 5.08 9.90 12.07
N LYS A 213 5.38 9.32 13.23
CA LYS A 213 4.97 9.77 14.55
C LYS A 213 6.22 9.77 15.43
N ASP A 214 6.48 10.86 16.12
CA ASP A 214 7.62 11.01 17.05
C ASP A 214 8.97 10.58 16.44
N GLN A 215 9.18 10.93 15.16
CA GLN A 215 10.33 10.58 14.32
C GLN A 215 10.43 9.09 13.92
N GLU A 216 9.50 8.26 14.33
CA GLU A 216 9.42 6.88 13.87
C GLU A 216 8.56 6.77 12.60
N LEU A 217 8.99 5.92 11.66
CA LEU A 217 8.25 5.60 10.45
C LEU A 217 7.21 4.53 10.77
N ILE A 218 5.94 4.93 10.72
CA ILE A 218 4.80 4.11 11.15
C ILE A 218 4.14 3.38 9.98
N GLU A 219 3.95 4.10 8.87
CA GLU A 219 3.21 3.57 7.72
C GLU A 219 3.75 4.18 6.42
N VAL A 220 3.68 3.40 5.35
CA VAL A 220 3.96 3.84 3.99
C VAL A 220 2.75 3.60 3.11
N ASN A 221 2.37 4.60 2.35
CA ASN A 221 1.32 4.53 1.35
C ASN A 221 1.82 5.03 0.00
N SER A 222 1.02 4.91 -1.04
CA SER A 222 1.25 5.57 -2.32
C SER A 222 -0.07 6.13 -2.85
N ALA A 223 -0.07 7.40 -3.24
CA ALA A 223 -1.27 8.04 -3.73
C ALA A 223 -1.67 7.47 -5.10
N HIS A 224 -2.96 7.20 -5.28
CA HIS A 224 -3.48 6.73 -6.55
C HIS A 224 -3.17 7.70 -7.69
N GLY A 225 -2.61 7.18 -8.78
CA GLY A 225 -2.21 7.97 -9.95
C GLY A 225 -0.95 8.80 -9.75
N ALA A 226 -0.30 8.72 -8.58
CA ALA A 226 0.97 9.41 -8.34
C ALA A 226 2.16 8.56 -8.77
N GLY A 227 3.20 9.26 -9.24
CA GLY A 227 4.47 8.66 -9.61
C GLY A 227 4.39 7.64 -10.76
N ARG A 228 5.52 7.04 -11.07
CA ARG A 228 5.65 6.00 -12.09
C ARG A 228 4.83 4.75 -11.77
N ASN A 229 4.74 4.40 -10.50
CA ASN A 229 3.99 3.26 -9.99
C ASN A 229 2.47 3.50 -9.92
N SER A 230 1.97 4.67 -10.28
CA SER A 230 0.54 5.03 -10.25
C SER A 230 -0.17 4.70 -8.92
N GLY A 231 0.60 4.63 -7.83
CA GLY A 231 0.10 4.29 -6.50
C GLY A 231 0.13 2.80 -6.14
N ASP A 232 0.66 1.93 -7.00
CA ASP A 232 0.86 0.52 -6.67
C ASP A 232 2.25 0.30 -6.08
N LEU A 233 2.35 -0.61 -5.12
CA LEU A 233 3.59 -0.96 -4.44
C LEU A 233 3.79 -2.48 -4.41
N CYS A 234 5.02 -2.90 -4.28
CA CYS A 234 5.37 -4.29 -3.94
C CYS A 234 5.49 -4.45 -2.41
N VAL A 235 5.67 -5.68 -1.95
CA VAL A 235 5.84 -6.01 -0.53
C VAL A 235 6.93 -5.17 0.14
N ARG A 236 8.04 -4.92 -0.54
CA ARG A 236 9.15 -4.11 0.01
C ARG A 236 8.75 -2.64 0.17
N GLY A 237 8.12 -2.07 -0.87
CA GLY A 237 7.68 -0.67 -0.84
C GLY A 237 6.61 -0.42 0.23
N PHE A 238 5.67 -1.34 0.41
CA PHE A 238 4.56 -1.16 1.33
C PHE A 238 4.89 -1.57 2.77
N PHE A 239 5.56 -2.71 2.99
CA PHE A 239 5.82 -3.26 4.32
C PHE A 239 7.28 -3.20 4.77
N GLY A 240 8.23 -2.90 3.85
CA GLY A 240 9.67 -2.97 4.14
C GLY A 240 10.21 -1.83 5.00
N PHE A 241 9.42 -0.82 5.31
CA PHE A 241 9.88 0.41 5.98
C PHE A 241 10.50 0.18 7.35
N ARG A 242 10.10 -0.85 8.09
CA ARG A 242 10.70 -1.21 9.39
C ARG A 242 12.20 -1.55 9.31
N ALA A 243 12.70 -1.91 8.11
CA ALA A 243 14.13 -2.16 7.91
C ALA A 243 14.99 -0.90 8.12
N THR A 244 14.44 0.30 7.98
CA THR A 244 15.16 1.56 8.14
C THR A 244 15.55 1.86 9.59
N SER A 245 14.74 1.41 10.55
CA SER A 245 14.92 1.61 12.00
C SER A 245 15.17 0.31 12.77
N HIS A 246 15.43 -0.80 12.07
CA HIS A 246 15.65 -2.08 12.73
C HIS A 246 16.90 -2.07 13.61
N PRO A 247 16.87 -2.60 14.86
CA PRO A 247 18.04 -2.57 15.75
C PRO A 247 19.31 -3.23 15.21
N SER A 248 19.17 -4.22 14.30
CA SER A 248 20.32 -4.87 13.65
C SER A 248 20.90 -4.08 12.47
N ARG A 249 20.32 -2.90 12.14
CA ARG A 249 20.86 -2.08 11.06
C ARG A 249 22.22 -1.52 11.44
N VAL A 250 23.22 -1.77 10.58
CA VAL A 250 24.56 -1.20 10.75
C VAL A 250 24.47 0.31 10.47
N THR A 251 24.80 1.12 11.47
CA THR A 251 24.74 2.60 11.40
C THR A 251 26.12 3.24 11.35
N HIS A 252 27.17 2.49 11.67
CA HIS A 252 28.56 2.92 11.65
C HIS A 252 29.40 1.89 10.87
N PRO A 253 30.51 2.30 10.26
CA PRO A 253 31.46 1.37 9.66
C PRO A 253 32.02 0.38 10.71
N LEU A 254 32.30 -0.83 10.29
CA LEU A 254 32.86 -1.87 11.16
C LEU A 254 34.15 -2.42 10.55
N ILE A 255 35.19 -2.53 11.37
CA ILE A 255 36.45 -3.19 11.01
C ILE A 255 36.66 -4.45 11.87
N ARG A 256 37.15 -5.52 11.26
CA ARG A 256 37.49 -6.74 11.99
C ARG A 256 38.88 -6.59 12.67
N ARG A 257 38.88 -6.55 14.01
CA ARG A 257 40.09 -6.55 14.84
C ARG A 257 40.05 -7.79 15.75
N ASN A 258 41.10 -8.57 15.72
CA ASN A 258 41.23 -9.81 16.51
C ASN A 258 40.02 -10.75 16.37
N GLY A 259 39.50 -10.90 15.14
CA GLY A 259 38.38 -11.79 14.86
C GLY A 259 36.99 -11.18 15.11
N THR A 260 36.88 -10.07 15.83
CA THR A 260 35.60 -9.40 16.17
C THR A 260 35.42 -8.13 15.35
N LEU A 261 34.17 -7.88 14.88
CA LEU A 261 33.81 -6.61 14.26
C LEU A 261 33.65 -5.53 15.33
N VAL A 262 34.36 -4.43 15.18
CA VAL A 262 34.30 -3.25 16.06
C VAL A 262 33.98 -2.00 15.26
N GLU A 263 33.32 -1.03 15.88
CA GLU A 263 33.03 0.26 15.27
C GLU A 263 34.29 1.02 14.93
N ALA A 264 34.29 1.71 13.80
CA ALA A 264 35.41 2.52 13.30
C ALA A 264 34.89 3.79 12.64
N THR A 265 35.75 4.80 12.51
CA THR A 265 35.44 5.99 11.75
C THR A 265 35.51 5.73 10.24
N TRP A 266 34.90 6.59 9.45
CA TRP A 266 35.02 6.51 7.99
C TRP A 266 36.44 6.67 7.50
N GLU A 267 37.25 7.53 8.15
CA GLU A 267 38.68 7.73 7.84
C GLU A 267 39.44 6.43 8.06
N GLU A 268 39.32 5.80 9.22
CA GLU A 268 39.98 4.52 9.53
C GLU A 268 39.60 3.42 8.52
N VAL A 269 38.30 3.34 8.12
CA VAL A 269 37.87 2.32 7.16
C VAL A 269 38.42 2.59 5.78
N LEU A 270 38.40 3.84 5.30
CA LEU A 270 38.88 4.21 3.98
C LEU A 270 40.42 4.00 3.86
N GLU A 271 41.17 4.36 4.90
CA GLU A 271 42.62 4.08 4.97
C GLU A 271 42.88 2.57 4.91
N PHE A 272 42.17 1.80 5.74
CA PHE A 272 42.31 0.35 5.76
C PHE A 272 42.02 -0.29 4.40
N VAL A 273 40.87 0.11 3.76
CA VAL A 273 40.50 -0.40 2.44
C VAL A 273 41.53 -0.02 1.37
N ALA A 274 42.02 1.22 1.39
CA ALA A 274 43.04 1.69 0.44
C ALA A 274 44.34 0.92 0.59
N GLU A 275 44.81 0.74 1.82
CA GLU A 275 46.05 -0.03 2.13
C GLU A 275 45.93 -1.49 1.66
N GLN A 276 44.84 -2.18 2.05
CA GLN A 276 44.63 -3.58 1.67
C GLN A 276 44.47 -3.73 0.13
N THR A 277 43.75 -2.82 -0.51
CA THR A 277 43.59 -2.82 -1.97
C THR A 277 44.93 -2.65 -2.68
N ASN A 278 45.76 -1.68 -2.27
CA ASN A 278 47.06 -1.46 -2.85
C ASN A 278 47.99 -2.67 -2.64
N ARG A 279 48.01 -3.23 -1.44
CA ARG A 279 48.79 -4.44 -1.11
C ARG A 279 48.42 -5.62 -2.01
N LEU A 280 47.10 -5.91 -2.14
CA LEU A 280 46.64 -7.02 -2.96
C LEU A 280 46.85 -6.77 -4.45
N LYS A 281 46.69 -5.54 -4.92
CA LYS A 281 46.95 -5.15 -6.32
C LYS A 281 48.43 -5.33 -6.70
N LEU A 282 49.32 -4.96 -5.80
CA LEU A 282 50.78 -5.16 -6.01
C LEU A 282 51.15 -6.65 -6.00
N ALA A 283 50.51 -7.45 -5.14
CA ALA A 283 50.84 -8.87 -5.01
C ALA A 283 50.25 -9.74 -6.13
N HIS A 284 49.04 -9.44 -6.59
CA HIS A 284 48.28 -10.35 -7.46
C HIS A 284 47.77 -9.69 -8.75
N GLY A 285 48.02 -8.40 -8.93
CA GLY A 285 47.55 -7.62 -10.10
C GLY A 285 46.04 -7.26 -10.04
N PRO A 286 45.60 -6.38 -10.95
CA PRO A 286 44.23 -5.87 -10.96
C PRO A 286 43.19 -6.94 -11.30
N GLN A 287 43.57 -8.02 -11.96
CA GLN A 287 42.61 -9.09 -12.35
C GLN A 287 42.21 -9.99 -11.15
N ALA A 288 42.89 -9.86 -10.02
CA ALA A 288 42.50 -10.54 -8.77
C ALA A 288 41.23 -9.90 -8.12
N PHE A 289 40.79 -8.75 -8.64
CA PHE A 289 39.61 -8.04 -8.13
C PHE A 289 38.39 -8.31 -8.98
N GLY A 290 37.26 -8.48 -8.32
CA GLY A 290 35.93 -8.49 -8.94
C GLY A 290 34.97 -7.55 -8.20
N GLY A 291 34.08 -6.93 -8.90
CA GLY A 291 33.06 -6.03 -8.34
C GLY A 291 31.65 -6.54 -8.58
N LEU A 292 30.86 -6.64 -7.52
CA LEU A 292 29.43 -6.92 -7.60
C LEU A 292 28.64 -5.73 -7.08
N ILE A 293 27.67 -5.26 -7.86
CA ILE A 293 26.83 -4.14 -7.47
C ILE A 293 25.35 -4.53 -7.57
N SER A 294 24.50 -3.77 -6.91
CA SER A 294 23.05 -4.05 -6.87
C SER A 294 22.27 -3.11 -7.75
N GLY A 295 21.21 -3.62 -8.39
CA GLY A 295 20.18 -2.79 -9.03
C GLY A 295 19.37 -1.91 -8.06
N ARG A 296 19.68 -1.96 -6.75
CA ARG A 296 19.11 -1.06 -5.73
C ARG A 296 19.91 0.23 -5.54
N CYS A 297 21.10 0.30 -6.12
CA CYS A 297 21.93 1.50 -6.10
C CYS A 297 21.40 2.55 -7.08
N THR A 298 21.72 3.82 -6.80
CA THR A 298 21.41 4.92 -7.71
C THR A 298 22.28 4.85 -8.97
N ASN A 299 21.92 5.55 -10.02
CA ASN A 299 22.73 5.62 -11.25
C ASN A 299 24.11 6.22 -10.97
N GLU A 300 24.18 7.20 -10.06
CA GLU A 300 25.42 7.82 -9.61
C GLU A 300 26.34 6.83 -8.90
N GLU A 301 25.81 6.01 -8.01
CA GLU A 301 26.56 4.96 -7.33
C GLU A 301 27.07 3.91 -8.32
N LEU A 302 26.21 3.46 -9.26
CA LEU A 302 26.59 2.53 -10.32
C LEU A 302 27.73 3.08 -11.18
N TYR A 303 27.63 4.35 -11.59
CA TYR A 303 28.66 5.02 -12.37
C TYR A 303 29.97 5.15 -11.60
N LEU A 304 29.94 5.63 -10.36
CA LEU A 304 31.13 5.79 -9.52
C LEU A 304 31.80 4.46 -9.22
N PHE A 305 31.04 3.42 -8.94
CA PHE A 305 31.59 2.09 -8.72
C PHE A 305 32.30 1.53 -9.97
N GLN A 306 31.67 1.66 -11.13
CA GLN A 306 32.27 1.27 -12.41
C GLN A 306 33.55 2.07 -12.67
N LYS A 307 33.53 3.38 -12.46
CA LYS A 307 34.68 4.26 -12.61
C LYS A 307 35.83 3.85 -11.67
N PHE A 308 35.53 3.60 -10.40
CA PHE A 308 36.49 3.13 -9.41
C PHE A 308 37.18 1.81 -9.83
N MET A 309 36.40 0.83 -10.24
CA MET A 309 36.94 -0.48 -10.64
C MET A 309 37.79 -0.39 -11.90
N ARG A 310 37.38 0.41 -12.88
CA ARG A 310 38.14 0.52 -14.14
C ARG A 310 39.37 1.41 -14.04
N LEU A 311 39.26 2.57 -13.39
CA LEU A 311 40.36 3.56 -13.33
C LEU A 311 41.29 3.33 -12.14
N THR A 312 40.73 3.05 -10.95
CA THR A 312 41.54 2.93 -9.73
C THR A 312 42.07 1.51 -9.56
N ILE A 313 41.23 0.50 -9.67
CA ILE A 313 41.64 -0.90 -9.57
C ILE A 313 42.34 -1.36 -10.87
N GLY A 314 41.77 -1.02 -12.03
CA GLY A 314 42.30 -1.41 -13.34
C GLY A 314 41.73 -2.73 -13.84
N THR A 315 40.50 -3.09 -13.42
CA THR A 315 39.81 -4.32 -13.86
C THR A 315 38.46 -4.03 -14.47
N ASN A 316 38.02 -4.90 -15.35
CA ASN A 316 36.69 -4.89 -15.92
C ASN A 316 35.81 -6.06 -15.40
N ASN A 317 36.29 -6.75 -14.38
CA ASN A 317 35.56 -7.85 -13.73
C ASN A 317 34.40 -7.28 -12.89
N LEU A 318 33.31 -6.89 -13.57
CA LEU A 318 32.14 -6.26 -12.97
C LEU A 318 30.91 -7.05 -13.30
N ASP A 319 30.02 -7.22 -12.33
CA ASP A 319 28.70 -7.79 -12.54
C ASP A 319 27.66 -7.14 -11.62
N SER A 320 26.38 -7.38 -11.92
CA SER A 320 25.27 -6.85 -11.15
C SER A 320 24.32 -7.98 -10.74
N SER A 321 23.80 -7.88 -9.52
CA SER A 321 22.73 -8.77 -9.04
C SER A 321 21.44 -8.66 -9.90
N ALA A 322 21.28 -7.59 -10.66
CA ALA A 322 20.17 -7.41 -11.60
C ALA A 322 20.15 -8.51 -12.69
N ARG A 323 21.30 -9.09 -13.04
CA ARG A 323 21.40 -10.19 -13.99
C ARG A 323 20.48 -11.37 -13.65
N TYR A 324 20.33 -11.67 -12.36
CA TYR A 324 19.51 -12.80 -11.89
C TYR A 324 18.09 -12.41 -11.49
N GLY A 325 17.82 -11.13 -11.29
CA GLY A 325 16.54 -10.65 -10.78
C GLY A 325 15.63 -9.98 -11.80
N HIS A 326 16.14 -9.57 -12.95
CA HIS A 326 15.40 -8.75 -13.93
C HIS A 326 15.38 -9.32 -15.36
N ILE A 327 16.04 -10.45 -15.61
CA ILE A 327 16.12 -11.05 -16.96
C ILE A 327 14.80 -11.74 -17.35
N ASN A 328 13.93 -12.06 -16.39
CA ASN A 328 12.69 -12.81 -16.62
C ASN A 328 11.43 -11.95 -16.40
N GLY A 329 11.54 -10.62 -16.48
CA GLY A 329 10.41 -9.70 -16.39
C GLY A 329 10.06 -9.08 -17.72
#